data_98b33fca158fb1cf341825bbd0b17a3b
#
_entry.id   98b33fca158fb1cf341825bbd0b17a3b
#
_cell.length_a   1.000
_cell.length_b   1.000
_cell.length_c   1.000
_cell.angle_alpha   90.00
_cell.angle_beta   90.00
_cell.angle_gamma   90.00
#
_symmetry.space_group_name_H-M   'P 1'
#
loop_
_entity.id
_entity.type
_entity.pdbx_description
1 polymer ?
#
loop_
_entity_poly.entity_id
_entity_poly.type
_entity_poly.pdbx_seq_one_letter_code
_entity_poly.pdbx_strand_id
1 'polypeptide(L)'
;MIENNIKMKNIKNSIIPLVSIIILNYNAGNLLTNCVDSIKKTNYDNYEIIIVDNDSNDSSHLECSKKFPEINLIENKENSGYCEGNNVGIRKAKGDYIIILNPDTLVDPNWIKELILSYEKNGDGLYQPKFLTTTDHRTLMSTGNMIHLFGFGSSRGKGEFDDGKFNEHEIIGYASRTCSFSKSKIFNKLNLFDPFLFAYHDDLDLCWRGALVNIPSHYAPKAIVYHPPEGFSFKWNNFKF
;
A
#
# COMPACT_ATOMS: atom_id res chain seq x y z
N MET A 1 7.61 -30.68 -14.18
CA MET A 1 8.28 -30.82 -12.85
C MET A 1 9.76 -30.45 -12.87
N ILE A 2 10.50 -30.71 -13.94
CA ILE A 2 11.97 -30.42 -14.02
C ILE A 2 12.25 -28.92 -14.22
N GLU A 3 11.48 -28.21 -15.01
CA GLU A 3 11.64 -26.76 -15.23
C GLU A 3 11.36 -25.90 -13.99
N ASN A 4 10.42 -26.30 -13.13
CA ASN A 4 10.15 -25.59 -11.86
C ASN A 4 11.28 -25.78 -10.83
N ASN A 5 11.99 -26.90 -10.86
CA ASN A 5 13.15 -27.17 -9.99
C ASN A 5 14.41 -26.39 -10.43
N ILE A 6 14.56 -26.07 -11.71
CA ILE A 6 15.69 -25.27 -12.21
C ILE A 6 15.50 -23.79 -11.85
N LYS A 7 14.26 -23.26 -11.95
CA LYS A 7 13.96 -21.89 -11.48
C LYS A 7 14.14 -21.71 -9.97
N MET A 8 13.78 -22.71 -9.16
CA MET A 8 14.00 -22.64 -7.70
C MET A 8 15.46 -22.78 -7.27
N LYS A 9 16.32 -23.44 -8.04
CA LYS A 9 17.77 -23.51 -7.75
C LYS A 9 18.52 -22.21 -8.02
N ASN A 10 18.04 -21.36 -8.95
CA ASN A 10 18.66 -20.08 -9.26
C ASN A 10 18.29 -18.96 -8.26
N ILE A 11 17.29 -19.17 -7.40
CA ILE A 11 16.88 -18.18 -6.36
C ILE A 11 17.79 -18.26 -5.12
N LYS A 12 18.60 -19.32 -4.95
CA LYS A 12 19.46 -19.47 -3.76
C LYS A 12 20.65 -18.49 -3.66
N ASN A 13 20.90 -17.66 -4.67
CA ASN A 13 21.95 -16.61 -4.65
C ASN A 13 21.44 -15.22 -5.06
N SER A 14 20.13 -14.99 -5.20
CA SER A 14 19.62 -13.63 -5.42
C SER A 14 19.52 -12.91 -4.08
N ILE A 15 20.14 -11.75 -4.01
CA ILE A 15 19.94 -10.80 -2.90
C ILE A 15 18.45 -10.56 -2.79
N ILE A 16 17.84 -10.89 -1.63
CA ILE A 16 16.43 -10.62 -1.36
C ILE A 16 16.27 -9.08 -1.36
N PRO A 17 15.45 -8.48 -2.25
CA PRO A 17 15.36 -7.03 -2.34
C PRO A 17 14.80 -6.41 -1.05
N LEU A 18 15.29 -5.24 -0.68
CA LEU A 18 14.76 -4.49 0.46
C LEU A 18 13.40 -3.86 0.09
N VAL A 19 12.42 -4.01 0.97
CA VAL A 19 11.09 -3.38 0.84
C VAL A 19 10.90 -2.34 1.93
N SER A 20 10.65 -1.09 1.57
CA SER A 20 10.26 -0.05 2.52
C SER A 20 8.74 0.03 2.60
N ILE A 21 8.19 -0.20 3.79
CA ILE A 21 6.75 -0.10 4.09
C ILE A 21 6.52 1.24 4.76
N ILE A 22 5.80 2.14 4.10
CA ILE A 22 5.51 3.48 4.57
C ILE A 22 4.08 3.52 5.10
N ILE A 23 3.91 3.94 6.35
CA ILE A 23 2.63 4.07 7.02
C ILE A 23 2.49 5.51 7.49
N LEU A 24 1.54 6.24 6.91
CA LEU A 24 1.21 7.58 7.37
C LEU A 24 0.22 7.48 8.52
N ASN A 25 0.61 7.98 9.68
CA ASN A 25 -0.23 8.03 10.88
C ASN A 25 -0.80 9.42 11.07
N TYR A 26 -2.10 9.49 11.37
CA TYR A 26 -2.76 10.68 11.90
C TYR A 26 -3.92 10.25 12.79
N ASN A 27 -3.70 10.24 14.12
CA ASN A 27 -4.68 9.86 15.13
C ASN A 27 -5.31 8.47 14.89
N ALA A 28 -4.51 7.47 14.48
CA ALA A 28 -5.01 6.14 14.15
C ALA A 28 -5.25 5.25 15.38
N GLY A 29 -4.85 5.68 16.58
CA GLY A 29 -5.04 4.90 17.80
C GLY A 29 -4.42 3.50 17.69
N ASN A 30 -5.14 2.51 18.20
CA ASN A 30 -4.70 1.12 18.18
C ASN A 30 -4.60 0.50 16.77
N LEU A 31 -5.20 1.12 15.75
CA LEU A 31 -5.15 0.61 14.37
C LEU A 31 -3.71 0.56 13.87
N LEU A 32 -2.91 1.61 14.15
CA LEU A 32 -1.49 1.65 13.78
C LEU A 32 -0.72 0.45 14.35
N THR A 33 -0.88 0.20 15.65
CA THR A 33 -0.21 -0.92 16.33
C THR A 33 -0.65 -2.27 15.78
N ASN A 34 -1.95 -2.45 15.49
CA ASN A 34 -2.48 -3.68 14.91
C ASN A 34 -1.95 -3.90 13.47
N CYS A 35 -1.85 -2.84 12.67
CA CYS A 35 -1.27 -2.88 11.34
C CYS A 35 0.18 -3.37 11.42
N VAL A 36 1.01 -2.77 12.25
CA VAL A 36 2.42 -3.18 12.44
C VAL A 36 2.52 -4.60 12.97
N ASP A 37 1.68 -5.00 13.93
CA ASP A 37 1.60 -6.40 14.40
C ASP A 37 1.33 -7.41 13.27
N SER A 38 0.50 -7.04 12.30
CA SER A 38 0.24 -7.91 11.14
C SER A 38 1.43 -7.98 10.20
N ILE A 39 2.12 -6.87 9.98
CA ILE A 39 3.34 -6.81 9.17
C ILE A 39 4.45 -7.67 9.78
N LYS A 40 4.61 -7.67 11.10
CA LYS A 40 5.61 -8.48 11.82
C LYS A 40 5.41 -10.00 11.66
N LYS A 41 4.24 -10.44 11.19
CA LYS A 41 3.93 -11.85 10.90
C LYS A 41 4.18 -12.23 9.42
N THR A 42 4.74 -11.32 8.63
CA THR A 42 4.99 -11.55 7.20
C THR A 42 6.11 -12.58 6.98
N ASN A 43 5.96 -13.40 5.95
CA ASN A 43 6.94 -14.40 5.51
C ASN A 43 7.98 -13.78 4.55
N TYR A 44 8.47 -12.59 4.88
CA TYR A 44 9.49 -11.87 4.12
C TYR A 44 10.40 -11.12 5.08
N ASP A 45 11.72 -11.40 5.04
CA ASP A 45 12.63 -10.97 6.10
C ASP A 45 13.34 -9.63 5.82
N ASN A 46 13.45 -9.20 4.55
CA ASN A 46 14.23 -8.02 4.18
C ASN A 46 13.34 -6.79 3.93
N TYR A 47 12.78 -6.22 5.01
CA TYR A 47 11.96 -5.01 4.94
C TYR A 47 12.32 -4.04 6.06
N GLU A 48 11.98 -2.77 5.85
CA GLU A 48 11.94 -1.74 6.88
C GLU A 48 10.53 -1.16 6.99
N ILE A 49 10.15 -0.71 8.18
CA ILE A 49 8.89 0.00 8.42
C ILE A 49 9.23 1.46 8.73
N ILE A 50 8.63 2.38 7.98
CA ILE A 50 8.73 3.81 8.18
C ILE A 50 7.34 4.32 8.55
N ILE A 51 7.19 4.79 9.79
CA ILE A 51 5.98 5.48 10.22
C ILE A 51 6.24 6.97 10.12
N VAL A 52 5.39 7.66 9.37
CA VAL A 52 5.37 9.12 9.34
C VAL A 52 4.17 9.58 10.16
N ASP A 53 4.43 10.18 11.30
CA ASP A 53 3.40 10.78 12.13
C ASP A 53 3.10 12.19 11.63
N ASN A 54 1.85 12.46 11.33
CA ASN A 54 1.40 13.71 10.71
C ASN A 54 0.80 14.66 11.75
N ASP A 55 1.52 14.87 12.88
CA ASP A 55 1.11 15.72 14.01
C ASP A 55 -0.13 15.16 14.74
N SER A 56 -0.03 13.89 15.17
CA SER A 56 -1.09 13.21 15.94
C SER A 56 -1.16 13.69 17.38
N ASN A 57 -2.38 13.78 17.92
CA ASN A 57 -2.64 14.18 19.30
C ASN A 57 -2.96 12.97 20.22
N ASP A 58 -3.05 11.76 19.67
CA ASP A 58 -3.49 10.55 20.38
C ASP A 58 -2.33 9.67 20.89
N SER A 59 -1.09 10.09 20.67
CA SER A 59 0.13 9.38 21.03
C SER A 59 0.30 7.98 20.38
N SER A 60 -0.53 7.61 19.42
CA SER A 60 -0.52 6.30 18.75
C SER A 60 0.86 5.93 18.17
N HIS A 61 1.55 6.89 17.56
CA HIS A 61 2.91 6.74 17.02
C HIS A 61 3.94 6.41 18.11
N LEU A 62 3.86 7.06 19.29
CA LEU A 62 4.77 6.83 20.42
C LEU A 62 4.54 5.46 21.05
N GLU A 63 3.28 5.05 21.22
CA GLU A 63 2.94 3.73 21.73
C GLU A 63 3.40 2.63 20.77
N CYS A 64 3.19 2.83 19.47
CA CYS A 64 3.63 1.91 18.44
C CYS A 64 5.17 1.79 18.43
N SER A 65 5.91 2.90 18.45
CA SER A 65 7.37 2.88 18.42
C SER A 65 7.97 2.29 19.70
N LYS A 66 7.31 2.46 20.84
CA LYS A 66 7.71 1.82 22.10
C LYS A 66 7.55 0.29 22.05
N LYS A 67 6.48 -0.19 21.38
CA LYS A 67 6.24 -1.64 21.21
C LYS A 67 7.18 -2.25 20.15
N PHE A 68 7.53 -1.49 19.12
CA PHE A 68 8.37 -1.92 18.00
C PHE A 68 9.55 -0.97 17.80
N PRO A 69 10.61 -1.08 18.61
CA PRO A 69 11.73 -0.13 18.61
C PRO A 69 12.58 -0.15 17.33
N GLU A 70 12.40 -1.14 16.46
CA GLU A 70 13.08 -1.26 15.17
C GLU A 70 12.43 -0.43 14.04
N ILE A 71 11.24 0.15 14.24
CA ILE A 71 10.61 1.01 13.23
C ILE A 71 11.32 2.35 13.11
N ASN A 72 11.30 2.93 11.91
CA ASN A 72 11.76 4.29 11.68
C ASN A 72 10.59 5.25 11.86
N LEU A 73 10.53 5.95 13.00
CA LEU A 73 9.52 6.98 13.26
C LEU A 73 10.03 8.34 12.78
N ILE A 74 9.18 9.03 11.99
CA ILE A 74 9.37 10.42 11.55
C ILE A 74 8.18 11.21 12.03
N GLU A 75 8.42 12.29 12.77
CA GLU A 75 7.37 13.18 13.29
C GLU A 75 7.35 14.48 12.50
N ASN A 76 6.26 14.76 11.80
CA ASN A 76 6.02 16.03 11.16
C ASN A 76 5.58 17.07 12.21
N LYS A 77 5.92 18.33 11.98
CA LYS A 77 5.57 19.43 12.89
C LYS A 77 4.14 19.94 12.71
N GLU A 78 3.47 19.49 11.65
CA GLU A 78 2.11 19.84 11.28
C GLU A 78 1.51 18.75 10.40
N ASN A 79 0.19 18.68 10.32
CA ASN A 79 -0.49 17.81 9.38
C ASN A 79 -0.32 18.30 7.94
N SER A 80 0.64 17.76 7.22
CA SER A 80 0.95 18.09 5.82
C SER A 80 0.03 17.41 4.79
N GLY A 81 -1.02 16.71 5.23
CA GLY A 81 -1.91 15.94 4.37
C GLY A 81 -1.38 14.55 4.02
N TYR A 82 -2.20 13.80 3.29
CA TYR A 82 -1.86 12.43 2.89
C TYR A 82 -0.71 12.41 1.88
N CYS A 83 -0.73 13.29 0.89
CA CYS A 83 0.23 13.34 -0.19
C CYS A 83 1.64 13.63 0.32
N GLU A 84 1.84 14.77 0.97
CA GLU A 84 3.17 15.16 1.45
C GLU A 84 3.64 14.27 2.61
N GLY A 85 2.74 13.84 3.50
CA GLY A 85 3.10 12.90 4.57
C GLY A 85 3.72 11.60 4.02
N ASN A 86 3.11 10.99 3.00
CA ASN A 86 3.69 9.81 2.32
C ASN A 86 4.97 10.16 1.57
N ASN A 87 5.06 11.32 0.93
CA ASN A 87 6.28 11.78 0.25
C ASN A 87 7.47 11.89 1.20
N VAL A 88 7.25 12.35 2.44
CA VAL A 88 8.29 12.37 3.50
C VAL A 88 8.83 10.95 3.73
N GLY A 89 7.95 9.96 3.86
CA GLY A 89 8.34 8.56 4.00
C GLY A 89 9.08 8.02 2.78
N ILE A 90 8.57 8.27 1.56
CA ILE A 90 9.19 7.83 0.30
C ILE A 90 10.61 8.37 0.17
N ARG A 91 10.84 9.65 0.49
CA ARG A 91 12.18 10.26 0.43
C ARG A 91 13.18 9.67 1.45
N LYS A 92 12.71 9.01 2.51
CA LYS A 92 13.54 8.35 3.53
C LYS A 92 13.70 6.85 3.29
N ALA A 93 12.89 6.27 2.42
CA ALA A 93 12.91 4.86 2.07
C ALA A 93 14.26 4.46 1.43
N LYS A 94 14.78 3.30 1.84
CA LYS A 94 16.03 2.70 1.33
C LYS A 94 15.77 1.50 0.45
N GLY A 95 14.50 1.04 0.39
CA GLY A 95 14.10 -0.17 -0.32
C GLY A 95 14.18 -0.04 -1.85
N ASP A 96 14.47 -1.15 -2.49
CA ASP A 96 14.30 -1.31 -3.93
C ASP A 96 12.83 -1.16 -4.34
N TYR A 97 11.95 -1.61 -3.44
CA TYR A 97 10.50 -1.51 -3.54
C TYR A 97 9.93 -0.66 -2.41
N ILE A 98 8.86 0.03 -2.72
CA ILE A 98 8.09 0.85 -1.77
C ILE A 98 6.66 0.31 -1.71
N ILE A 99 6.15 0.16 -0.50
CA ILE A 99 4.73 -0.05 -0.21
C ILE A 99 4.23 1.17 0.54
N ILE A 100 3.16 1.80 0.06
CA ILE A 100 2.35 2.74 0.82
C ILE A 100 1.22 1.92 1.45
N LEU A 101 1.01 2.04 2.73
CA LEU A 101 0.01 1.25 3.47
C LEU A 101 -0.73 2.12 4.48
N ASN A 102 -2.05 2.07 4.46
CA ASN A 102 -2.86 2.76 5.46
C ASN A 102 -2.76 2.09 6.85
N PRO A 103 -2.80 2.87 7.95
CA PRO A 103 -2.66 2.36 9.31
C PRO A 103 -3.86 1.52 9.80
N ASP A 104 -4.98 1.55 9.11
CA ASP A 104 -6.21 0.79 9.44
C ASP A 104 -6.31 -0.56 8.70
N THR A 105 -5.20 -1.03 8.13
CA THR A 105 -5.14 -2.30 7.40
C THR A 105 -4.50 -3.42 8.22
N LEU A 106 -4.83 -4.67 7.85
CA LEU A 106 -4.09 -5.87 8.25
C LEU A 106 -3.61 -6.58 7.00
N VAL A 107 -2.51 -7.33 7.08
CA VAL A 107 -1.90 -7.97 5.91
C VAL A 107 -1.79 -9.49 6.06
N ASP A 108 -1.95 -10.22 4.94
CA ASP A 108 -1.67 -11.66 4.89
C ASP A 108 -0.15 -11.91 5.00
N PRO A 109 0.30 -12.99 5.64
CA PRO A 109 1.73 -13.25 5.78
C PRO A 109 2.54 -13.31 4.48
N ASN A 110 1.93 -13.63 3.34
CA ASN A 110 2.63 -13.76 2.05
C ASN A 110 2.53 -12.52 1.15
N TRP A 111 1.85 -11.47 1.59
CA TRP A 111 1.49 -10.31 0.76
C TRP A 111 2.67 -9.63 0.05
N ILE A 112 3.81 -9.42 0.74
CA ILE A 112 5.02 -8.81 0.14
C ILE A 112 5.57 -9.71 -0.97
N LYS A 113 5.71 -11.00 -0.68
CA LYS A 113 6.21 -11.98 -1.64
C LYS A 113 5.34 -12.03 -2.90
N GLU A 114 4.02 -12.03 -2.73
CA GLU A 114 3.08 -12.06 -3.85
C GLU A 114 3.07 -10.75 -4.66
N LEU A 115 3.27 -9.59 -4.01
CA LEU A 115 3.47 -8.31 -4.70
C LEU A 115 4.73 -8.32 -5.56
N ILE A 116 5.87 -8.76 -5.00
CA ILE A 116 7.13 -8.86 -5.74
C ILE A 116 6.99 -9.84 -6.91
N LEU A 117 6.42 -11.02 -6.69
CA LEU A 117 6.20 -12.01 -7.75
C LEU A 117 5.31 -11.46 -8.88
N SER A 118 4.27 -10.70 -8.50
CA SER A 118 3.40 -10.05 -9.48
C SER A 118 4.17 -9.01 -10.29
N TYR A 119 5.00 -8.19 -9.64
CA TYR A 119 5.82 -7.19 -10.31
C TYR A 119 6.86 -7.82 -11.25
N GLU A 120 7.58 -8.84 -10.79
CA GLU A 120 8.61 -9.51 -11.60
C GLU A 120 8.00 -10.23 -12.82
N LYS A 121 6.75 -10.67 -12.71
CA LYS A 121 6.02 -11.30 -13.83
C LYS A 121 5.48 -10.30 -14.85
N ASN A 122 4.98 -9.14 -14.39
CA ASN A 122 4.18 -8.24 -15.23
C ASN A 122 4.88 -6.92 -15.55
N GLY A 123 6.02 -6.62 -14.90
CA GLY A 123 6.89 -5.48 -15.22
C GLY A 123 6.59 -4.20 -14.46
N ASP A 124 7.15 -3.10 -14.95
CA ASP A 124 7.06 -1.77 -14.32
C ASP A 124 5.60 -1.29 -14.28
N GLY A 125 5.13 -0.89 -13.10
CA GLY A 125 3.76 -0.43 -12.85
C GLY A 125 3.51 -0.10 -11.38
N LEU A 126 2.32 0.42 -11.09
CA LEU A 126 1.79 0.61 -9.74
C LEU A 126 0.85 -0.56 -9.42
N TYR A 127 1.08 -1.28 -8.34
CA TYR A 127 0.39 -2.51 -8.01
C TYR A 127 -0.55 -2.34 -6.82
N GLN A 128 -1.76 -2.87 -6.96
CA GLN A 128 -2.74 -2.98 -5.89
C GLN A 128 -2.95 -4.45 -5.51
N PRO A 129 -2.89 -4.83 -4.22
CA PRO A 129 -3.31 -6.14 -3.75
C PRO A 129 -4.84 -6.31 -3.82
N LYS A 130 -5.32 -7.54 -3.58
CA LYS A 130 -6.72 -7.83 -3.30
C LYS A 130 -7.07 -7.25 -1.93
N PHE A 131 -8.15 -6.45 -1.85
CA PHE A 131 -8.66 -5.98 -0.58
C PHE A 131 -9.89 -6.80 -0.16
N LEU A 132 -9.82 -7.37 1.04
CA LEU A 132 -10.91 -8.06 1.71
C LEU A 132 -11.33 -7.28 2.97
N THR A 133 -12.54 -7.51 3.46
CA THR A 133 -12.98 -6.92 4.73
C THR A 133 -12.24 -7.57 5.91
N THR A 134 -12.00 -6.79 6.97
CA THR A 134 -11.49 -7.33 8.24
C THR A 134 -12.53 -8.10 9.02
N THR A 135 -13.83 -8.03 8.66
CA THR A 135 -14.93 -8.64 9.41
C THR A 135 -15.09 -10.13 9.13
N ASP A 136 -15.00 -10.56 7.87
CA ASP A 136 -15.25 -11.94 7.46
C ASP A 136 -14.11 -12.54 6.62
N HIS A 137 -13.15 -11.70 6.20
CA HIS A 137 -12.01 -12.08 5.34
C HIS A 137 -12.41 -12.71 3.99
N ARG A 138 -13.65 -12.47 3.55
CA ARG A 138 -14.23 -13.05 2.33
C ARG A 138 -14.95 -12.05 1.44
N THR A 139 -15.48 -10.97 2.02
CA THR A 139 -16.14 -9.92 1.24
C THR A 139 -15.07 -9.01 0.62
N LEU A 140 -15.17 -8.82 -0.68
CA LEU A 140 -14.25 -7.97 -1.45
C LEU A 140 -14.53 -6.50 -1.16
N MET A 141 -13.46 -5.75 -0.89
CA MET A 141 -13.46 -4.29 -0.81
C MET A 141 -13.01 -3.66 -2.13
N SER A 142 -12.01 -4.28 -2.78
CA SER A 142 -11.57 -3.91 -4.12
C SER A 142 -10.69 -5.00 -4.72
N THR A 143 -10.88 -5.25 -6.00
CA THR A 143 -10.01 -6.07 -6.86
C THR A 143 -9.38 -5.24 -7.96
N GLY A 144 -9.07 -3.99 -7.65
CA GLY A 144 -8.63 -2.95 -8.57
C GLY A 144 -9.68 -1.86 -8.72
N ASN A 145 -9.24 -0.68 -9.07
CA ASN A 145 -10.15 0.44 -9.28
C ASN A 145 -10.25 0.77 -10.76
N MET A 146 -11.43 1.25 -11.15
CA MET A 146 -11.76 1.64 -12.53
C MET A 146 -11.93 3.15 -12.60
N ILE A 147 -11.54 3.73 -13.73
CA ILE A 147 -11.78 5.14 -14.02
C ILE A 147 -12.90 5.23 -15.04
N HIS A 148 -13.96 5.94 -14.70
CA HIS A 148 -15.05 6.26 -15.63
C HIS A 148 -14.62 7.37 -16.59
N LEU A 149 -15.20 7.43 -17.78
CA LEU A 149 -14.92 8.46 -18.80
C LEU A 149 -15.01 9.90 -18.28
N PHE A 150 -15.84 10.17 -17.28
CA PHE A 150 -15.97 11.47 -16.63
C PHE A 150 -15.03 11.66 -15.43
N GLY A 151 -14.01 10.82 -15.24
CA GLY A 151 -13.00 10.95 -14.20
C GLY A 151 -13.40 10.41 -12.82
N PHE A 152 -14.57 9.76 -12.69
CA PHE A 152 -14.96 9.15 -11.42
C PHE A 152 -14.26 7.81 -11.21
N GLY A 153 -13.75 7.58 -10.01
CA GLY A 153 -13.19 6.31 -9.59
C GLY A 153 -14.24 5.38 -8.97
N SER A 154 -14.15 4.09 -9.24
CA SER A 154 -14.98 3.06 -8.60
C SER A 154 -14.16 1.81 -8.28
N SER A 155 -14.51 1.13 -7.18
CA SER A 155 -13.85 -0.12 -6.77
C SER A 155 -14.53 -1.31 -7.43
N ARG A 156 -13.75 -2.12 -8.16
CA ARG A 156 -14.23 -3.35 -8.79
C ARG A 156 -14.45 -4.45 -7.74
N GLY A 157 -15.54 -5.19 -7.88
CA GLY A 157 -15.90 -6.33 -7.01
C GLY A 157 -16.35 -5.95 -5.60
N LYS A 158 -16.48 -4.65 -5.27
CA LYS A 158 -16.86 -4.21 -3.93
C LYS A 158 -18.20 -4.80 -3.48
N GLY A 159 -18.21 -5.47 -2.32
CA GLY A 159 -19.38 -6.12 -1.73
C GLY A 159 -19.66 -7.53 -2.26
N GLU A 160 -18.94 -8.01 -3.28
CA GLU A 160 -19.04 -9.40 -3.74
C GLU A 160 -18.24 -10.33 -2.80
N PHE A 161 -18.59 -11.61 -2.75
CA PHE A 161 -17.76 -12.63 -2.09
C PHE A 161 -16.57 -13.01 -2.98
N ASP A 162 -15.41 -13.29 -2.35
CA ASP A 162 -14.25 -13.83 -3.05
C ASP A 162 -14.47 -15.32 -3.37
N ASP A 163 -15.14 -15.58 -4.48
CA ASP A 163 -15.45 -16.92 -5.01
C ASP A 163 -14.42 -17.41 -6.04
N GLY A 164 -13.34 -16.64 -6.23
CA GLY A 164 -12.29 -16.94 -7.20
C GLY A 164 -12.43 -16.25 -8.55
N LYS A 165 -13.49 -15.53 -8.82
CA LYS A 165 -13.72 -14.75 -10.07
C LYS A 165 -12.61 -13.75 -10.35
N PHE A 166 -11.99 -13.19 -9.31
CA PHE A 166 -10.93 -12.20 -9.42
C PHE A 166 -9.56 -12.75 -9.01
N ASN A 167 -9.21 -13.97 -9.41
CA ASN A 167 -7.93 -14.59 -9.07
C ASN A 167 -6.85 -14.43 -10.15
N GLU A 168 -7.17 -13.76 -11.26
CA GLU A 168 -6.22 -13.47 -12.33
C GLU A 168 -5.70 -12.03 -12.25
N HIS A 169 -4.45 -11.85 -12.67
CA HIS A 169 -3.85 -10.52 -12.83
C HIS A 169 -4.55 -9.75 -13.94
N GLU A 170 -4.78 -8.46 -13.70
CA GLU A 170 -5.33 -7.54 -14.71
C GLU A 170 -4.66 -6.17 -14.62
N ILE A 171 -4.66 -5.44 -15.75
CA ILE A 171 -4.42 -4.00 -15.77
C ILE A 171 -5.69 -3.31 -15.31
N ILE A 172 -5.57 -2.39 -14.36
CA ILE A 172 -6.66 -1.66 -13.73
C ILE A 172 -6.54 -0.15 -13.98
N GLY A 173 -7.61 0.59 -13.74
CA GLY A 173 -7.60 2.04 -13.93
C GLY A 173 -6.62 2.75 -13.01
N TYR A 174 -6.63 2.41 -11.72
CA TYR A 174 -5.65 2.93 -10.76
C TYR A 174 -5.50 2.01 -9.54
N ALA A 175 -4.29 2.03 -8.93
CA ALA A 175 -4.00 1.35 -7.68
C ALA A 175 -4.43 2.24 -6.50
N SER A 176 -5.17 1.68 -5.54
CA SER A 176 -5.70 2.42 -4.39
C SER A 176 -4.60 2.86 -3.43
N ARG A 177 -4.76 4.03 -2.85
CA ARG A 177 -3.94 4.56 -1.76
C ARG A 177 -3.97 3.71 -0.49
N THR A 178 -4.99 2.86 -0.29
CA THR A 178 -5.08 1.95 0.87
C THR A 178 -3.87 1.04 0.98
N CYS A 179 -3.42 0.49 -0.17
CA CYS A 179 -2.15 -0.18 -0.31
C CYS A 179 -1.72 -0.09 -1.77
N SER A 180 -0.59 0.55 -2.05
CA SER A 180 0.04 0.58 -3.35
C SER A 180 1.51 0.18 -3.26
N PHE A 181 1.99 -0.54 -4.28
CA PHE A 181 3.33 -1.08 -4.33
C PHE A 181 3.97 -0.80 -5.68
N SER A 182 5.26 -0.47 -5.67
CA SER A 182 6.08 -0.37 -6.89
C SER A 182 7.57 -0.34 -6.55
N LYS A 183 8.43 -0.39 -7.57
CA LYS A 183 9.86 -0.04 -7.39
C LYS A 183 10.01 1.43 -7.02
N SER A 184 10.97 1.73 -6.16
CA SER A 184 11.33 3.09 -5.73
C SER A 184 11.55 4.04 -6.94
N LYS A 185 12.22 3.54 -7.99
CA LYS A 185 12.45 4.30 -9.24
C LYS A 185 11.14 4.78 -9.91
N ILE A 186 10.03 4.05 -9.75
CA ILE A 186 8.74 4.41 -10.37
C ILE A 186 8.12 5.60 -9.65
N PHE A 187 8.07 5.59 -8.31
CA PHE A 187 7.61 6.74 -7.54
C PHE A 187 8.42 8.00 -7.88
N ASN A 188 9.76 7.87 -7.95
CA ASN A 188 10.63 8.98 -8.32
C ASN A 188 10.38 9.48 -9.76
N LYS A 189 10.20 8.56 -10.72
CA LYS A 189 9.89 8.91 -12.12
C LYS A 189 8.56 9.66 -12.25
N LEU A 190 7.59 9.34 -11.39
CA LEU A 190 6.28 9.99 -11.33
C LEU A 190 6.27 11.26 -10.49
N ASN A 191 7.42 11.68 -9.95
CA ASN A 191 7.57 12.86 -9.09
C ASN A 191 6.71 12.79 -7.82
N LEU A 192 6.53 11.57 -7.27
CA LEU A 192 5.80 11.28 -6.03
C LEU A 192 4.30 11.68 -6.10
N PHE A 193 3.64 11.79 -4.95
CA PHE A 193 2.28 12.34 -4.86
C PHE A 193 2.32 13.88 -5.00
N ASP A 194 1.29 14.48 -5.61
CA ASP A 194 1.18 15.94 -5.69
C ASP A 194 0.71 16.51 -4.33
N PRO A 195 1.55 17.29 -3.62
CA PRO A 195 1.19 17.84 -2.32
C PRO A 195 -0.02 18.79 -2.36
N PHE A 196 -0.31 19.38 -3.54
CA PHE A 196 -1.44 20.28 -3.72
C PHE A 196 -2.79 19.61 -3.44
N LEU A 197 -2.89 18.29 -3.67
CA LEU A 197 -4.12 17.53 -3.45
C LEU A 197 -4.42 17.32 -1.98
N PHE A 198 -3.47 17.51 -1.09
CA PHE A 198 -3.57 17.29 0.34
C PHE A 198 -4.02 15.84 0.68
N ALA A 199 -5.25 15.48 0.34
CA ALA A 199 -5.82 14.12 0.44
C ALA A 199 -6.97 13.96 -0.56
N TYR A 200 -7.26 12.70 -0.94
CA TYR A 200 -8.22 12.27 -1.95
C TYR A 200 -7.78 12.58 -3.39
N HIS A 201 -8.15 11.68 -4.30
CA HIS A 201 -7.74 11.68 -5.71
C HIS A 201 -6.21 11.57 -5.95
N ASP A 202 -5.44 11.46 -4.89
CA ASP A 202 -3.98 11.31 -4.88
C ASP A 202 -3.53 10.03 -5.60
N ASP A 203 -4.25 8.93 -5.37
CA ASP A 203 -4.03 7.64 -6.03
C ASP A 203 -4.42 7.67 -7.52
N LEU A 204 -5.54 8.32 -7.82
CA LEU A 204 -5.99 8.49 -9.20
C LEU A 204 -5.01 9.37 -9.98
N ASP A 205 -4.58 10.51 -9.41
CA ASP A 205 -3.61 11.41 -10.04
C ASP A 205 -2.28 10.71 -10.32
N LEU A 206 -1.69 10.05 -9.31
CA LEU A 206 -0.41 9.35 -9.45
C LEU A 206 -0.50 8.29 -10.57
N CYS A 207 -1.57 7.49 -10.56
CA CYS A 207 -1.77 6.44 -11.56
C CYS A 207 -2.09 7.00 -12.95
N TRP A 208 -2.82 8.12 -13.03
CA TRP A 208 -3.08 8.81 -14.30
C TRP A 208 -1.79 9.33 -14.91
N ARG A 209 -0.93 10.01 -14.13
CA ARG A 209 0.41 10.44 -14.58
C ARG A 209 1.26 9.24 -15.02
N GLY A 210 1.14 8.11 -14.30
CA GLY A 210 1.77 6.85 -14.69
C GLY A 210 1.32 6.37 -16.07
N ALA A 211 0.03 6.31 -16.29
CA ALA A 211 -0.54 5.86 -17.58
C ALA A 211 -0.07 6.72 -18.76
N LEU A 212 0.05 8.04 -18.58
CA LEU A 212 0.54 8.96 -19.61
C LEU A 212 2.00 8.71 -20.02
N VAL A 213 2.80 8.04 -19.20
CA VAL A 213 4.20 7.70 -19.45
C VAL A 213 4.44 6.18 -19.56
N ASN A 214 3.39 5.43 -19.92
CA ASN A 214 3.42 3.97 -20.10
C ASN A 214 3.82 3.19 -18.83
N ILE A 215 3.38 3.66 -17.65
CA ILE A 215 3.48 2.96 -16.37
C ILE A 215 2.05 2.60 -15.94
N PRO A 216 1.55 1.40 -16.28
CA PRO A 216 0.18 1.01 -15.97
C PRO A 216 -0.02 0.72 -14.49
N SER A 217 -1.29 0.65 -14.08
CA SER A 217 -1.67 0.10 -12.78
C SER A 217 -2.07 -1.36 -12.92
N HIS A 218 -1.65 -2.19 -11.98
CA HIS A 218 -1.85 -3.64 -11.98
C HIS A 218 -2.58 -4.12 -10.73
N TYR A 219 -3.42 -5.10 -10.90
CA TYR A 219 -4.02 -5.85 -9.80
C TYR A 219 -3.20 -7.11 -9.52
N ALA A 220 -2.80 -7.30 -8.26
CA ALA A 220 -2.05 -8.46 -7.77
C ALA A 220 -2.97 -9.39 -6.93
N PRO A 221 -3.66 -10.37 -7.54
CA PRO A 221 -4.75 -11.12 -6.92
C PRO A 221 -4.35 -11.99 -5.72
N LYS A 222 -3.08 -12.40 -5.64
CA LYS A 222 -2.57 -13.28 -4.58
C LYS A 222 -2.03 -12.52 -3.37
N ALA A 223 -1.70 -11.25 -3.53
CA ALA A 223 -1.37 -10.38 -2.41
C ALA A 223 -2.67 -9.94 -1.73
N ILE A 224 -2.82 -10.22 -0.44
CA ILE A 224 -4.07 -9.96 0.28
C ILE A 224 -3.81 -8.94 1.39
N VAL A 225 -4.66 -7.91 1.42
CA VAL A 225 -4.71 -6.90 2.48
C VAL A 225 -6.16 -6.79 2.96
N TYR A 226 -6.35 -6.74 4.26
CA TYR A 226 -7.65 -6.60 4.89
C TYR A 226 -7.87 -5.16 5.30
N HIS A 227 -9.06 -4.63 5.04
CA HIS A 227 -9.43 -3.25 5.35
C HIS A 227 -10.82 -3.22 6.00
N PRO A 228 -11.07 -2.36 7.01
CA PRO A 228 -12.39 -2.27 7.62
C PRO A 228 -13.43 -1.77 6.61
N PRO A 229 -14.67 -2.31 6.65
CA PRO A 229 -15.72 -1.96 5.67
C PRO A 229 -16.12 -0.49 5.72
N GLU A 230 -16.01 0.13 6.88
CA GLU A 230 -16.25 1.55 7.11
C GLU A 230 -14.92 2.29 7.21
N GLY A 231 -14.00 2.18 6.39
CA GLY A 231 -12.67 2.79 6.50
C GLY A 231 -12.56 3.87 7.59
N PHE A 232 -11.41 4.18 8.10
CA PHE A 232 -11.22 5.24 9.10
C PHE A 232 -11.82 6.54 8.53
N SER A 233 -13.09 6.83 8.89
CA SER A 233 -13.78 8.03 8.41
C SER A 233 -13.10 9.22 9.08
N PHE A 234 -12.25 9.92 8.33
CA PHE A 234 -11.91 11.29 8.66
C PHE A 234 -13.22 12.04 8.91
N LYS A 235 -13.54 12.32 10.16
CA LYS A 235 -14.68 13.19 10.47
C LYS A 235 -14.35 14.54 9.88
N TRP A 236 -15.02 14.93 8.82
CA TRP A 236 -14.93 16.23 8.13
C TRP A 236 -14.99 17.45 9.06
N ASN A 237 -15.43 17.25 10.31
CA ASN A 237 -15.56 18.30 11.33
C ASN A 237 -14.23 18.95 11.76
N ASN A 238 -13.08 18.43 11.33
CA ASN A 238 -11.77 18.98 11.68
C ASN A 238 -11.09 19.77 10.56
N PHE A 239 -11.70 19.89 9.39
CA PHE A 239 -11.23 20.80 8.35
C PHE A 239 -11.82 22.19 8.58
N LYS A 240 -11.05 23.09 9.17
CA LYS A 240 -11.27 24.52 9.05
C LYS A 240 -10.63 24.96 7.75
N PHE A 241 -11.45 25.29 6.76
CA PHE A 241 -11.02 26.03 5.57
C PHE A 241 -10.63 27.46 5.96
#